data_53def381cda1e174c381f8dc18ef6381
#
_entry.id   53def381cda1e174c381f8dc18ef6381
#
_cell.length_a   1.000
_cell.length_b   1.000
_cell.length_c   1.000
_cell.angle_alpha   90.00
_cell.angle_beta   90.00
_cell.angle_gamma   90.00
#
_symmetry.space_group_name_H-M   'P 1'
#
loop_
_entity.id
_entity.type
_entity.pdbx_description
1 polymer ?
#
loop_
_entity_poly.entity_id
_entity_poly.type
_entity_poly.pdbx_seq_one_letter_code
_entity_poly.pdbx_strand_id
1 'polypeptide(L)'
;MACAEVAAPIAWLMLARKRARGWAFAFALGAALAARASDFGPRFDAIVAQATPAQLYAFLYDMPKGGDLHNHAAGANRSEWTFEVCNDPARNGGDSFYARARFAEAPDAVDPSARFRTIRRRAYDLLSDKVKAEYVPLASLNAEERAGWRASMRLDGTGDGRLEFFSHIWPRFTPVISSLPVSTELLVENMKAFGAEHLAYLETQFGVDGMVDNEGRAIPEDVAVAFVRERLSRPDVLATGVTLRFQRTILRFAPDAEARLERAYAFVDAHRDLWVGLNMAGIEENGYGYPSRFLDTFRTMRSRYPTLALSIHAGEMDGPDRHVRDTLLLGATRIGHGVNLIKDPDTLLLMQQTRRVLVEINLISNRLLGYVPDLSRHPFPEYLRTGVPVCLNTDDRGMWDSNMTDEYYTAVTLFHLSWEEILAMGRDSLAHSFVQPEVKARLLARFEQDVATFERRYGASTVDGALGSLASVRPVAYGYAKRNWGFDFN
;
A
#
# COMPACT_ATOMS: atom_id res chain seq x y z
N MET A 1 -8.10 -55.43 -46.03
CA MET A 1 -8.99 -56.09 -45.10
C MET A 1 -8.68 -55.63 -43.69
N ALA A 2 -9.73 -55.15 -43.11
CA ALA A 2 -10.07 -54.89 -41.74
C ALA A 2 -9.63 -53.61 -41.06
N CYS A 3 -10.64 -52.78 -40.84
CA CYS A 3 -10.73 -51.63 -40.01
C CYS A 3 -10.41 -51.91 -38.54
N ALA A 4 -9.82 -50.94 -37.84
CA ALA A 4 -9.95 -50.80 -36.41
C ALA A 4 -10.33 -49.33 -36.11
N GLU A 5 -11.48 -49.18 -35.47
CA GLU A 5 -12.22 -47.99 -35.22
C GLU A 5 -11.59 -47.07 -34.16
N VAL A 6 -11.77 -45.79 -34.40
CA VAL A 6 -11.50 -44.67 -33.52
C VAL A 6 -12.51 -44.65 -32.36
N ALA A 7 -12.02 -44.67 -31.14
CA ALA A 7 -12.82 -44.40 -29.93
C ALA A 7 -12.08 -43.41 -29.01
N ALA A 8 -12.25 -42.14 -29.26
CA ALA A 8 -12.15 -41.10 -28.20
C ALA A 8 -12.74 -39.78 -28.73
N PRO A 9 -13.92 -39.38 -28.25
CA PRO A 9 -14.02 -38.04 -27.69
C PRO A 9 -15.20 -37.87 -26.69
N ILE A 10 -15.21 -38.47 -25.54
CA ILE A 10 -16.27 -38.16 -24.53
C ILE A 10 -15.70 -37.48 -23.28
N ALA A 11 -14.43 -37.65 -22.98
CA ALA A 11 -13.82 -37.05 -21.81
C ALA A 11 -13.66 -35.50 -21.93
N TRP A 12 -13.53 -34.96 -23.13
CA TRP A 12 -13.37 -33.50 -23.34
C TRP A 12 -14.68 -32.70 -23.16
N LEU A 13 -15.83 -33.27 -23.43
CA LEU A 13 -17.12 -32.60 -23.28
C LEU A 13 -17.55 -32.45 -21.81
N MET A 14 -17.12 -33.34 -20.91
CA MET A 14 -17.47 -33.22 -19.48
C MET A 14 -16.59 -32.23 -18.73
N LEU A 15 -15.34 -32.04 -19.11
CA LEU A 15 -14.47 -31.03 -18.54
C LEU A 15 -14.85 -29.59 -19.00
N ALA A 16 -15.32 -29.45 -20.23
CA ALA A 16 -15.81 -28.17 -20.75
C ALA A 16 -17.12 -27.74 -20.06
N ARG A 17 -18.03 -28.67 -19.74
CA ARG A 17 -19.29 -28.37 -19.03
C ARG A 17 -19.09 -28.00 -17.55
N LYS A 18 -18.08 -28.53 -16.86
CA LYS A 18 -17.74 -28.10 -15.48
C LYS A 18 -17.09 -26.71 -15.44
N ARG A 19 -16.26 -26.38 -16.42
CA ARG A 19 -15.70 -25.02 -16.53
C ARG A 19 -16.76 -23.97 -16.92
N ALA A 20 -17.66 -24.30 -17.85
CA ALA A 20 -18.73 -23.37 -18.25
C ALA A 20 -19.72 -23.05 -17.12
N ARG A 21 -19.98 -23.99 -16.19
CA ARG A 21 -20.85 -23.73 -15.02
C ARG A 21 -20.18 -22.85 -13.98
N GLY A 22 -18.86 -22.93 -13.79
CA GLY A 22 -18.11 -22.03 -12.90
C GLY A 22 -18.08 -20.58 -13.42
N TRP A 23 -17.99 -20.39 -14.73
CA TRP A 23 -17.98 -19.07 -15.36
C TRP A 23 -19.38 -18.45 -15.44
N ALA A 24 -20.44 -19.24 -15.60
CA ALA A 24 -21.81 -18.77 -15.56
C ALA A 24 -22.23 -18.29 -14.15
N PHE A 25 -21.72 -18.91 -13.09
CA PHE A 25 -21.98 -18.48 -11.70
C PHE A 25 -21.22 -17.18 -11.35
N ALA A 26 -19.98 -17.01 -11.82
CA ALA A 26 -19.21 -15.78 -11.63
C ALA A 26 -19.83 -14.61 -12.43
N PHE A 27 -20.36 -14.87 -13.64
CA PHE A 27 -21.06 -13.85 -14.45
C PHE A 27 -22.46 -13.53 -13.89
N ALA A 28 -23.16 -14.50 -13.30
CA ALA A 28 -24.46 -14.26 -12.70
C ALA A 28 -24.40 -13.51 -11.38
N LEU A 29 -23.33 -13.70 -10.58
CA LEU A 29 -23.07 -12.88 -9.39
C LEU A 29 -22.63 -11.45 -9.77
N GLY A 30 -21.86 -11.29 -10.84
CA GLY A 30 -21.49 -9.98 -11.39
C GLY A 30 -22.67 -9.23 -12.00
N ALA A 31 -23.65 -9.94 -12.58
CA ALA A 31 -24.85 -9.32 -13.17
C ALA A 31 -25.96 -9.06 -12.14
N ALA A 32 -25.98 -9.75 -11.01
CA ALA A 32 -26.92 -9.49 -9.92
C ALA A 32 -26.47 -8.35 -8.98
N LEU A 33 -25.19 -7.99 -9.04
CA LEU A 33 -24.58 -6.77 -8.51
C LEU A 33 -24.55 -5.64 -9.56
N ALA A 34 -25.38 -5.73 -10.64
CA ALA A 34 -25.67 -4.56 -11.46
C ALA A 34 -26.24 -3.50 -10.51
N ALA A 35 -25.39 -2.58 -10.15
CA ALA A 35 -25.63 -1.51 -9.23
C ALA A 35 -27.01 -0.91 -9.48
N ARG A 36 -27.94 -1.06 -8.53
CA ARG A 36 -28.93 0.00 -8.37
C ARG A 36 -28.11 1.26 -8.26
N ALA A 37 -28.23 2.16 -9.25
CA ALA A 37 -27.68 3.49 -9.10
C ALA A 37 -28.16 3.97 -7.72
N SER A 38 -27.23 4.26 -6.85
CA SER A 38 -27.56 4.69 -5.50
C SER A 38 -28.27 6.02 -5.62
N ASP A 39 -29.47 6.16 -5.06
CA ASP A 39 -30.15 7.46 -4.96
C ASP A 39 -29.35 8.47 -4.12
N PHE A 40 -28.16 8.05 -3.62
CA PHE A 40 -27.29 8.86 -2.78
C PHE A 40 -26.38 9.82 -3.57
N GLY A 41 -26.14 9.60 -4.87
CA GLY A 41 -25.29 10.49 -5.69
C GLY A 41 -25.66 11.97 -5.59
N PRO A 42 -26.91 12.38 -5.89
CA PRO A 42 -27.34 13.77 -5.71
C PRO A 42 -27.20 14.29 -4.28
N ARG A 43 -27.32 13.40 -3.31
CA ARG A 43 -27.13 13.72 -1.90
C ARG A 43 -25.66 13.97 -1.58
N PHE A 44 -24.77 13.15 -2.10
CA PHE A 44 -23.32 13.32 -1.99
C PHE A 44 -22.90 14.66 -2.60
N ASP A 45 -23.35 14.98 -3.80
CA ASP A 45 -23.03 16.23 -4.48
C ASP A 45 -23.48 17.45 -3.64
N ALA A 46 -24.67 17.38 -3.05
CA ALA A 46 -25.19 18.44 -2.18
C ALA A 46 -24.36 18.57 -0.89
N ILE A 47 -23.89 17.46 -0.31
CA ILE A 47 -22.99 17.48 0.87
C ILE A 47 -21.66 18.11 0.48
N VAL A 48 -21.04 17.67 -0.62
CA VAL A 48 -19.77 18.23 -1.10
C VAL A 48 -19.86 19.73 -1.37
N ALA A 49 -20.96 20.19 -1.95
CA ALA A 49 -21.18 21.60 -2.27
C ALA A 49 -21.41 22.51 -1.05
N GLN A 50 -21.98 21.97 0.04
CA GLN A 50 -22.36 22.75 1.22
C GLN A 50 -21.44 22.57 2.43
N ALA A 51 -20.67 21.47 2.47
CA ALA A 51 -19.75 21.18 3.55
C ALA A 51 -18.60 22.20 3.61
N THR A 52 -18.26 22.62 4.82
CA THR A 52 -16.95 23.24 5.02
C THR A 52 -15.83 22.22 4.72
N PRO A 53 -14.61 22.66 4.41
CA PRO A 53 -13.49 21.73 4.19
C PRO A 53 -13.30 20.70 5.31
N ALA A 54 -13.43 21.11 6.57
CA ALA A 54 -13.32 20.22 7.72
C ALA A 54 -14.49 19.23 7.82
N GLN A 55 -15.72 19.65 7.49
CA GLN A 55 -16.87 18.75 7.43
C GLN A 55 -16.73 17.73 6.30
N LEU A 56 -16.28 18.14 5.12
CA LEU A 56 -16.03 17.22 4.01
C LEU A 56 -14.95 16.19 4.39
N TYR A 57 -13.89 16.63 5.03
CA TYR A 57 -12.85 15.72 5.52
C TYR A 57 -13.41 14.71 6.53
N ALA A 58 -14.22 15.16 7.48
CA ALA A 58 -14.87 14.29 8.46
C ALA A 58 -15.84 13.30 7.80
N PHE A 59 -16.58 13.73 6.79
CA PHE A 59 -17.47 12.87 6.00
C PHE A 59 -16.70 11.77 5.27
N LEU A 60 -15.59 12.14 4.61
CA LEU A 60 -14.74 11.19 3.90
C LEU A 60 -13.96 10.27 4.86
N TYR A 61 -13.67 10.74 6.09
CA TYR A 61 -13.06 9.91 7.13
C TYR A 61 -14.01 8.80 7.60
N ASP A 62 -15.30 9.12 7.80
CA ASP A 62 -16.34 8.17 8.22
C ASP A 62 -16.82 7.24 7.08
N MET A 63 -16.45 7.55 5.82
CA MET A 63 -16.85 6.81 4.65
C MET A 63 -16.18 5.43 4.59
N PRO A 64 -16.95 4.34 4.28
CA PRO A 64 -16.36 3.03 4.02
C PRO A 64 -15.39 3.08 2.85
N LYS A 65 -14.21 2.52 3.05
CA LYS A 65 -13.18 2.39 2.03
C LYS A 65 -12.98 0.91 1.70
N GLY A 66 -12.79 0.60 0.42
CA GLY A 66 -12.59 -0.77 -0.04
C GLY A 66 -11.28 -1.35 0.47
N GLY A 67 -10.26 -1.36 -0.35
CA GLY A 67 -8.93 -1.84 0.00
C GLY A 67 -7.84 -0.84 -0.37
N ASP A 68 -6.74 -0.90 0.38
CA ASP A 68 -5.45 -0.36 -0.01
C ASP A 68 -4.59 -1.52 -0.51
N LEU A 69 -4.21 -1.51 -1.77
CA LEU A 69 -3.49 -2.58 -2.46
C LEU A 69 -2.02 -2.24 -2.71
N HIS A 70 -1.65 -0.98 -2.45
CA HIS A 70 -0.31 -0.45 -2.66
C HIS A 70 0.14 0.32 -1.43
N ASN A 71 0.69 -0.44 -0.48
CA ASN A 71 1.19 0.09 0.78
C ASN A 71 2.50 -0.61 1.13
N HIS A 72 3.51 0.15 1.51
CA HIS A 72 4.78 -0.38 2.00
C HIS A 72 4.73 -0.42 3.53
N ALA A 73 4.71 -1.61 4.13
CA ALA A 73 4.62 -1.75 5.59
C ALA A 73 5.68 -0.94 6.34
N ALA A 74 6.89 -0.86 5.79
CA ALA A 74 7.98 -0.08 6.38
C ALA A 74 7.76 1.43 6.22
N GLY A 75 7.39 1.89 5.02
CA GLY A 75 7.15 3.30 4.72
C GLY A 75 5.84 3.85 5.29
N ALA A 76 4.90 2.95 5.63
CA ALA A 76 3.67 3.32 6.32
C ALA A 76 3.87 3.65 7.80
N ASN A 77 5.06 3.38 8.36
CA ASN A 77 5.35 3.58 9.77
C ASN A 77 5.54 5.06 10.10
N ARG A 78 4.64 5.58 10.91
CA ARG A 78 4.78 6.96 11.42
C ARG A 78 5.92 7.05 12.42
N SER A 79 6.64 8.16 12.39
CA SER A 79 7.75 8.40 13.32
C SER A 79 7.32 8.43 14.79
N GLU A 80 6.06 8.84 15.08
CA GLU A 80 5.47 8.76 16.43
C GLU A 80 5.37 7.32 16.90
N TRP A 81 4.74 6.45 16.10
CA TRP A 81 4.58 5.03 16.43
C TRP A 81 5.94 4.35 16.57
N THR A 82 6.87 4.67 15.67
CA THR A 82 8.24 4.14 15.72
C THR A 82 8.93 4.53 17.02
N PHE A 83 8.78 5.79 17.45
CA PHE A 83 9.33 6.26 18.72
C PHE A 83 8.76 5.50 19.92
N GLU A 84 7.45 5.32 19.95
CA GLU A 84 6.75 4.62 21.03
C GLU A 84 7.12 3.14 21.08
N VAL A 85 7.06 2.44 19.96
CA VAL A 85 7.37 1.01 19.87
C VAL A 85 8.84 0.74 20.23
N CYS A 86 9.78 1.53 19.70
CA CYS A 86 11.22 1.33 20.00
C CYS A 86 11.56 1.60 21.46
N ASN A 87 10.77 2.40 22.18
CA ASN A 87 10.99 2.71 23.60
C ASN A 87 10.15 1.86 24.56
N ASP A 88 9.34 0.93 24.05
CA ASP A 88 8.54 0.01 24.85
C ASP A 88 9.15 -1.41 24.80
N PRO A 89 9.81 -1.87 25.88
CA PRO A 89 10.45 -3.19 25.92
C PRO A 89 9.48 -4.36 25.71
N ALA A 90 8.20 -4.20 26.03
CA ALA A 90 7.20 -5.23 25.82
C ALA A 90 6.82 -5.39 24.34
N ARG A 91 7.01 -4.33 23.54
CA ARG A 91 6.68 -4.29 22.11
C ARG A 91 7.91 -4.48 21.21
N ASN A 92 9.09 -4.04 21.66
CA ASN A 92 10.31 -4.07 20.85
C ASN A 92 11.16 -5.34 21.04
N GLY A 93 10.68 -6.31 21.82
CA GLY A 93 11.42 -7.54 22.11
C GLY A 93 12.62 -7.35 23.07
N GLY A 94 12.60 -6.28 23.88
CA GLY A 94 13.66 -5.99 24.88
C GLY A 94 14.94 -5.39 24.29
N ASP A 95 14.93 -4.94 23.03
CA ASP A 95 16.09 -4.27 22.42
C ASP A 95 16.20 -2.79 22.85
N SER A 96 17.33 -2.18 22.54
CA SER A 96 17.58 -0.75 22.77
C SER A 96 17.98 -0.08 21.48
N PHE A 97 17.50 1.14 21.27
CA PHE A 97 17.70 1.92 20.07
C PHE A 97 18.43 3.22 20.36
N TYR A 98 19.31 3.62 19.46
CA TYR A 98 20.18 4.79 19.59
C TYR A 98 20.08 5.63 18.33
N ALA A 99 19.83 6.93 18.47
CA ALA A 99 19.78 7.88 17.36
C ALA A 99 21.07 8.71 17.30
N ARG A 100 21.63 8.94 16.11
CA ARG A 100 22.80 9.78 15.90
C ARG A 100 22.37 11.24 15.90
N ALA A 101 22.28 11.83 17.09
CA ALA A 101 21.74 13.19 17.31
C ALA A 101 22.77 14.24 17.64
N ARG A 102 24.01 13.86 18.00
CA ARG A 102 25.08 14.77 18.42
C ARG A 102 26.30 14.61 17.53
N PHE A 103 26.71 15.67 16.89
CA PHE A 103 27.82 15.68 15.95
C PHE A 103 28.95 16.55 16.48
N ALA A 104 30.18 16.10 16.36
CA ALA A 104 31.37 16.88 16.64
C ALA A 104 31.65 17.90 15.52
N GLU A 105 31.16 17.63 14.32
CA GLU A 105 31.33 18.48 13.12
C GLU A 105 30.09 19.37 12.88
N ALA A 106 30.29 20.44 12.09
CA ALA A 106 29.17 21.29 11.70
C ALA A 106 28.10 20.47 10.95
N PRO A 107 26.81 20.79 11.12
CA PRO A 107 25.70 20.04 10.50
C PRO A 107 25.85 19.83 9.00
N ASP A 108 26.37 20.81 8.27
CA ASP A 108 26.53 20.77 6.82
C ASP A 108 27.69 19.87 6.34
N ALA A 109 28.59 19.47 7.25
CA ALA A 109 29.68 18.56 6.94
C ALA A 109 29.29 17.08 7.14
N VAL A 110 28.11 16.82 7.69
CA VAL A 110 27.61 15.47 7.99
C VAL A 110 26.74 14.98 6.85
N ASP A 111 27.00 13.75 6.36
CA ASP A 111 26.10 13.09 5.39
C ASP A 111 24.63 13.15 5.88
N PRO A 112 23.72 13.72 5.10
CA PRO A 112 22.32 13.82 5.49
C PRO A 112 21.68 12.48 5.92
N SER A 113 22.07 11.36 5.30
CA SER A 113 21.56 10.02 5.65
C SER A 113 22.02 9.54 7.04
N ALA A 114 23.11 10.12 7.55
CA ALA A 114 23.66 9.77 8.85
C ALA A 114 22.99 10.53 10.01
N ARG A 115 22.41 11.71 9.74
CA ARG A 115 21.72 12.50 10.77
C ARG A 115 20.46 11.79 11.22
N PHE A 116 20.29 11.65 12.52
CA PHE A 116 19.19 10.94 13.15
C PHE A 116 19.04 9.46 12.76
N ARG A 117 20.06 8.88 12.08
CA ARG A 117 20.08 7.45 11.80
C ARG A 117 19.93 6.67 13.10
N THR A 118 18.94 5.79 13.13
CA THR A 118 18.64 4.98 14.32
C THR A 118 19.25 3.59 14.15
N ILE A 119 20.02 3.15 15.15
CA ILE A 119 20.65 1.82 15.18
C ILE A 119 20.21 1.07 16.44
N ARG A 120 20.31 -0.26 16.38
CA ARG A 120 20.03 -1.17 17.49
C ARG A 120 21.26 -1.31 18.39
N ARG A 121 21.05 -1.74 19.65
CA ARG A 121 22.09 -1.95 20.65
C ARG A 121 23.32 -2.68 20.07
N ARG A 122 23.11 -3.80 19.39
CA ARG A 122 24.20 -4.60 18.82
C ARG A 122 25.12 -3.79 17.91
N ALA A 123 24.54 -2.96 17.03
CA ALA A 123 25.34 -2.11 16.16
C ALA A 123 26.05 -1.00 16.94
N TYR A 124 25.38 -0.41 17.93
CA TYR A 124 25.98 0.60 18.81
C TYR A 124 27.19 0.05 19.58
N ASP A 125 27.10 -1.17 20.14
CA ASP A 125 28.17 -1.79 20.90
C ASP A 125 29.47 -1.98 20.10
N LEU A 126 29.36 -2.14 18.79
CA LEU A 126 30.47 -2.32 17.84
C LEU A 126 31.14 -1.01 17.41
N LEU A 127 30.56 0.15 17.73
CA LEU A 127 31.14 1.45 17.37
C LEU A 127 32.35 1.78 18.24
N SER A 128 33.26 2.60 17.69
CA SER A 128 34.34 3.21 18.48
C SER A 128 33.76 4.26 19.45
N ASP A 129 34.49 4.53 20.55
CA ASP A 129 34.05 5.49 21.57
C ASP A 129 33.79 6.89 20.99
N LYS A 130 34.59 7.32 20.00
CA LYS A 130 34.41 8.57 19.28
C LYS A 130 33.05 8.62 18.60
N VAL A 131 32.66 7.55 17.92
CA VAL A 131 31.37 7.49 17.18
C VAL A 131 30.21 7.28 18.15
N LYS A 132 30.40 6.46 19.23
CA LYS A 132 29.38 6.29 20.28
C LYS A 132 28.96 7.60 20.92
N ALA A 133 29.87 8.55 21.09
CA ALA A 133 29.57 9.86 21.66
C ALA A 133 28.57 10.68 20.83
N GLU A 134 28.39 10.36 19.55
CA GLU A 134 27.41 11.01 18.67
C GLU A 134 26.01 10.40 18.78
N TYR A 135 25.89 9.21 19.38
CA TYR A 135 24.63 8.51 19.54
C TYR A 135 24.03 8.72 20.94
N VAL A 136 22.72 8.89 20.97
CA VAL A 136 21.93 9.05 22.19
C VAL A 136 20.91 7.92 22.24
N PRO A 137 20.66 7.30 23.42
CA PRO A 137 19.52 6.41 23.57
C PRO A 137 18.24 7.10 23.09
N LEU A 138 17.45 6.43 22.27
CA LEU A 138 16.27 7.04 21.66
C LEU A 138 15.29 7.62 22.69
N ALA A 139 15.15 6.92 23.84
CA ALA A 139 14.34 7.39 24.96
C ALA A 139 14.88 8.68 25.63
N SER A 140 16.17 8.99 25.45
CA SER A 140 16.84 10.13 26.09
C SER A 140 16.96 11.37 25.19
N LEU A 141 16.37 11.33 24.00
CA LEU A 141 16.31 12.52 23.13
C LEU A 141 15.55 13.64 23.84
N ASN A 142 16.14 14.85 23.88
CA ASN A 142 15.43 16.03 24.36
C ASN A 142 14.32 16.45 23.35
N ALA A 143 13.56 17.49 23.66
CA ALA A 143 12.41 17.90 22.84
C ALA A 143 12.81 18.28 21.40
N GLU A 144 13.92 19.02 21.25
CA GLU A 144 14.45 19.47 19.95
C GLU A 144 15.01 18.30 19.14
N GLU A 145 15.84 17.46 19.76
CA GLU A 145 16.41 16.25 19.15
C GLU A 145 15.28 15.30 18.68
N ARG A 146 14.22 15.14 19.50
CA ARG A 146 13.06 14.31 19.16
C ARG A 146 12.28 14.90 17.99
N ALA A 147 12.06 16.20 17.96
CA ALA A 147 11.39 16.87 16.84
C ALA A 147 12.19 16.69 15.54
N GLY A 148 13.51 16.91 15.59
CA GLY A 148 14.41 16.67 14.47
C GLY A 148 14.44 15.23 14.00
N TRP A 149 14.49 14.26 14.93
CA TRP A 149 14.43 12.83 14.63
C TRP A 149 13.11 12.46 13.93
N ARG A 150 11.97 12.94 14.43
CA ARG A 150 10.66 12.71 13.77
C ARG A 150 10.60 13.32 12.37
N ALA A 151 11.04 14.56 12.22
CA ALA A 151 11.07 15.24 10.93
C ALA A 151 11.99 14.51 9.92
N SER A 152 13.12 13.96 10.37
CA SER A 152 14.07 13.25 9.51
C SER A 152 13.54 11.98 8.84
N MET A 153 12.39 11.48 9.30
CA MET A 153 11.72 10.30 8.75
C MET A 153 10.52 10.65 7.85
N ARG A 154 10.32 11.93 7.57
CA ARG A 154 9.18 12.42 6.78
C ARG A 154 9.64 13.21 5.58
N LEU A 155 8.88 13.11 4.51
CA LEU A 155 9.00 13.98 3.36
C LEU A 155 7.92 15.07 3.47
N ASP A 156 8.34 16.29 3.68
CA ASP A 156 7.43 17.42 3.93
C ASP A 156 7.14 18.28 2.69
N GLY A 157 7.71 17.91 1.54
CA GLY A 157 7.54 18.60 0.27
C GLY A 157 8.53 19.75 0.02
N THR A 158 9.58 19.88 0.83
CA THR A 158 10.65 20.85 0.62
C THR A 158 11.88 20.16 0.01
N GLY A 159 12.40 20.69 -1.10
CA GLY A 159 13.62 20.17 -1.73
C GLY A 159 13.37 19.08 -2.80
N ASP A 160 14.40 18.27 -3.07
CA ASP A 160 14.34 17.14 -4.00
C ASP A 160 13.75 15.92 -3.29
N GLY A 161 12.43 15.74 -3.44
CA GLY A 161 11.67 14.69 -2.76
C GLY A 161 12.21 13.29 -3.02
N ARG A 162 12.63 12.96 -4.24
CA ARG A 162 13.15 11.63 -4.60
C ARG A 162 14.50 11.36 -3.97
N LEU A 163 15.43 12.33 -4.04
CA LEU A 163 16.74 12.19 -3.43
C LEU A 163 16.62 12.02 -1.92
N GLU A 164 15.83 12.85 -1.26
CA GLU A 164 15.61 12.76 0.18
C GLU A 164 14.98 11.40 0.55
N PHE A 165 13.94 10.99 -0.16
CA PHE A 165 13.25 9.73 0.09
C PHE A 165 14.17 8.52 -0.06
N PHE A 166 14.77 8.33 -1.25
CA PHE A 166 15.54 7.12 -1.54
C PHE A 166 16.92 7.09 -0.89
N SER A 167 17.58 8.25 -0.76
CA SER A 167 18.98 8.29 -0.31
C SER A 167 19.13 8.68 1.16
N HIS A 168 18.15 9.31 1.80
CA HIS A 168 18.27 9.78 3.17
C HIS A 168 17.29 9.11 4.14
N ILE A 169 15.98 9.08 3.83
CA ILE A 169 14.97 8.55 4.77
C ILE A 169 15.13 7.04 4.94
N TRP A 170 15.17 6.28 3.86
CA TRP A 170 15.32 4.82 3.94
C TRP A 170 16.58 4.35 4.68
N PRO A 171 17.79 4.89 4.44
CA PRO A 171 18.98 4.53 5.20
C PRO A 171 18.89 4.82 6.70
N ARG A 172 18.18 5.88 7.10
CA ARG A 172 17.97 6.20 8.52
C ARG A 172 17.11 5.17 9.23
N PHE A 173 16.12 4.65 8.54
CA PHE A 173 15.05 3.82 9.09
C PHE A 173 15.31 2.31 8.97
N THR A 174 16.03 1.85 7.94
CA THR A 174 16.28 0.43 7.65
C THR A 174 16.76 -0.38 8.87
N PRO A 175 17.67 0.11 9.75
CA PRO A 175 18.11 -0.67 10.91
C PRO A 175 16.97 -0.94 11.91
N VAL A 176 15.97 -0.08 12.01
CA VAL A 176 14.80 -0.24 12.89
C VAL A 176 13.90 -1.37 12.40
N ILE A 177 13.60 -1.36 11.10
CA ILE A 177 12.71 -2.34 10.48
C ILE A 177 13.34 -3.74 10.34
N SER A 178 14.62 -3.92 10.60
CA SER A 178 15.24 -5.24 10.72
C SER A 178 14.87 -5.98 12.00
N SER A 179 14.25 -5.31 12.96
CA SER A 179 13.74 -5.92 14.19
C SER A 179 12.34 -6.52 13.94
N LEU A 180 12.22 -7.83 14.02
CA LEU A 180 10.95 -8.53 13.80
C LEU A 180 9.84 -8.07 14.77
N PRO A 181 10.08 -7.93 16.10
CA PRO A 181 9.07 -7.40 17.01
C PRO A 181 8.60 -5.98 16.62
N VAL A 182 9.56 -5.07 16.38
CA VAL A 182 9.25 -3.68 16.04
C VAL A 182 8.45 -3.59 14.75
N SER A 183 8.91 -4.24 13.67
CA SER A 183 8.19 -4.23 12.38
C SER A 183 6.78 -4.78 12.50
N THR A 184 6.59 -5.85 13.30
CA THR A 184 5.28 -6.45 13.48
C THR A 184 4.35 -5.56 14.32
N GLU A 185 4.86 -4.91 15.37
CA GLU A 185 4.06 -3.95 16.16
C GLU A 185 3.69 -2.70 15.37
N LEU A 186 4.59 -2.18 14.56
CA LEU A 186 4.30 -1.04 13.68
C LEU A 186 3.23 -1.38 12.63
N LEU A 187 3.27 -2.61 12.10
CA LEU A 187 2.21 -3.11 11.23
C LEU A 187 0.84 -3.10 11.92
N VAL A 188 0.78 -3.47 13.21
CA VAL A 188 -0.46 -3.43 14.00
C VAL A 188 -0.95 -1.99 14.19
N GLU A 189 -0.05 -1.03 14.47
CA GLU A 189 -0.44 0.39 14.56
C GLU A 189 -1.01 0.89 13.21
N ASN A 190 -0.42 0.49 12.09
CA ASN A 190 -0.93 0.81 10.76
C ASN A 190 -2.34 0.23 10.54
N MET A 191 -2.58 -1.03 10.95
CA MET A 191 -3.91 -1.66 10.88
C MET A 191 -4.95 -0.92 11.73
N LYS A 192 -4.59 -0.50 12.96
CA LYS A 192 -5.49 0.29 13.83
C LYS A 192 -5.89 1.61 13.16
N ALA A 193 -4.91 2.31 12.56
CA ALA A 193 -5.18 3.55 11.85
C ALA A 193 -6.11 3.35 10.65
N PHE A 194 -5.87 2.33 9.83
CA PHE A 194 -6.76 1.99 8.71
C PHE A 194 -8.16 1.55 9.17
N GLY A 195 -8.25 0.80 10.27
CA GLY A 195 -9.55 0.43 10.84
C GLY A 195 -10.37 1.65 11.29
N ALA A 196 -9.71 2.66 11.87
CA ALA A 196 -10.35 3.92 12.25
C ALA A 196 -10.82 4.74 11.03
N GLU A 197 -10.22 4.52 9.86
CA GLU A 197 -10.61 5.11 8.58
C GLU A 197 -11.63 4.26 7.79
N HIS A 198 -12.16 3.20 8.39
CA HIS A 198 -13.13 2.27 7.77
C HIS A 198 -12.61 1.54 6.51
N LEU A 199 -11.31 1.24 6.46
CA LEU A 199 -10.73 0.38 5.43
C LEU A 199 -11.12 -1.08 5.68
N ALA A 200 -11.62 -1.78 4.65
CA ALA A 200 -12.02 -3.19 4.77
C ALA A 200 -10.84 -4.16 4.58
N TYR A 201 -9.89 -3.83 3.70
CA TYR A 201 -8.81 -4.70 3.27
C TYR A 201 -7.48 -3.95 3.08
N LEU A 202 -6.41 -4.50 3.61
CA LEU A 202 -5.05 -4.00 3.42
C LEU A 202 -4.19 -5.10 2.80
N GLU A 203 -3.56 -4.81 1.66
CA GLU A 203 -2.57 -5.66 1.04
C GLU A 203 -1.24 -4.91 0.98
N THR A 204 -0.38 -5.16 1.99
CA THR A 204 0.84 -4.38 2.18
C THR A 204 2.09 -5.17 1.79
N GLN A 205 3.09 -4.47 1.30
CA GLN A 205 4.39 -5.02 0.96
C GLN A 205 5.18 -5.26 2.25
N PHE A 206 5.31 -6.52 2.64
CA PHE A 206 5.99 -6.95 3.85
C PHE A 206 6.80 -8.22 3.63
N GLY A 207 8.08 -8.19 3.97
CA GLY A 207 8.99 -9.33 3.95
C GLY A 207 9.53 -9.66 5.34
N VAL A 208 9.89 -10.90 5.54
CA VAL A 208 10.54 -11.37 6.80
C VAL A 208 12.00 -11.78 6.59
N ASP A 209 12.51 -11.63 5.35
CA ASP A 209 13.92 -11.83 5.04
C ASP A 209 14.79 -10.70 5.62
N GLY A 210 15.98 -11.05 6.05
CA GLY A 210 16.91 -10.09 6.65
C GLY A 210 16.54 -9.65 8.07
N MET A 211 15.51 -10.24 8.69
CA MET A 211 15.20 -10.03 10.10
C MET A 211 16.29 -10.63 10.97
N VAL A 212 16.69 -9.90 12.03
CA VAL A 212 17.72 -10.34 12.97
C VAL A 212 17.24 -10.18 14.40
N ASP A 213 17.73 -11.08 15.27
CA ASP A 213 17.49 -11.00 16.72
C ASP A 213 18.32 -9.87 17.39
N ASN A 214 18.24 -9.76 18.71
CA ASN A 214 18.96 -8.72 19.46
C ASN A 214 20.49 -8.92 19.48
N GLU A 215 20.95 -10.13 19.19
CA GLU A 215 22.36 -10.47 19.04
C GLU A 215 22.87 -10.34 17.59
N GLY A 216 22.00 -9.96 16.66
CA GLY A 216 22.32 -9.78 15.25
C GLY A 216 22.38 -11.09 14.44
N ARG A 217 21.85 -12.20 14.99
CA ARG A 217 21.72 -13.47 14.26
C ARG A 217 20.48 -13.43 13.37
N ALA A 218 20.60 -13.98 12.16
CA ALA A 218 19.47 -14.09 11.26
C ALA A 218 18.34 -14.94 11.87
N ILE A 219 17.13 -14.45 11.81
CA ILE A 219 15.92 -15.18 12.19
C ILE A 219 15.49 -16.01 10.97
N PRO A 220 15.32 -17.34 11.09
CA PRO A 220 14.79 -18.16 10.01
C PRO A 220 13.41 -17.67 9.56
N GLU A 221 13.12 -17.70 8.25
CA GLU A 221 11.88 -17.17 7.71
C GLU A 221 10.62 -17.84 8.29
N ASP A 222 10.64 -19.15 8.52
CA ASP A 222 9.56 -19.91 9.14
C ASP A 222 9.26 -19.47 10.58
N VAL A 223 10.31 -19.16 11.35
CA VAL A 223 10.20 -18.62 12.72
C VAL A 223 9.59 -17.22 12.67
N ALA A 224 10.05 -16.37 11.75
CA ALA A 224 9.53 -15.04 11.58
C ALA A 224 8.05 -15.05 11.13
N VAL A 225 7.69 -15.92 10.20
CA VAL A 225 6.30 -16.14 9.76
C VAL A 225 5.40 -16.58 10.91
N ALA A 226 5.87 -17.52 11.73
CA ALA A 226 5.12 -17.99 12.91
C ALA A 226 4.88 -16.86 13.92
N PHE A 227 5.89 -16.03 14.17
CA PHE A 227 5.80 -14.85 15.05
C PHE A 227 4.76 -13.85 14.53
N VAL A 228 4.83 -13.48 13.26
CA VAL A 228 3.86 -12.55 12.62
C VAL A 228 2.45 -13.12 12.70
N ARG A 229 2.26 -14.40 12.39
CA ARG A 229 0.95 -15.06 12.43
C ARG A 229 0.36 -15.05 13.84
N GLU A 230 1.16 -15.35 14.85
CA GLU A 230 0.74 -15.31 16.25
C GLU A 230 0.29 -13.90 16.64
N ARG A 231 1.09 -12.87 16.35
CA ARG A 231 0.77 -11.49 16.68
C ARG A 231 -0.52 -11.01 16.00
N LEU A 232 -0.71 -11.36 14.73
CA LEU A 232 -1.90 -10.99 13.97
C LEU A 232 -3.19 -11.71 14.44
N SER A 233 -3.07 -12.79 15.18
CA SER A 233 -4.23 -13.52 15.74
C SER A 233 -4.79 -12.90 17.02
N ARG A 234 -4.12 -11.92 17.61
CA ARG A 234 -4.50 -11.33 18.89
C ARG A 234 -5.77 -10.46 18.80
N PRO A 235 -6.55 -10.37 19.89
CA PRO A 235 -7.83 -9.66 19.90
C PRO A 235 -7.75 -8.19 19.49
N ASP A 236 -6.66 -7.46 19.85
CA ASP A 236 -6.47 -6.06 19.49
C ASP A 236 -6.30 -5.86 17.97
N VAL A 237 -5.72 -6.83 17.27
CA VAL A 237 -5.60 -6.82 15.83
C VAL A 237 -6.94 -7.16 15.16
N LEU A 238 -7.61 -8.22 15.65
CA LEU A 238 -8.91 -8.64 15.12
C LEU A 238 -9.97 -7.54 15.30
N ALA A 239 -9.90 -6.78 16.38
CA ALA A 239 -10.80 -5.66 16.65
C ALA A 239 -10.67 -4.50 15.66
N THR A 240 -9.57 -4.39 14.90
CA THR A 240 -9.43 -3.37 13.85
C THR A 240 -10.45 -3.54 12.73
N GLY A 241 -10.96 -4.76 12.53
CA GLY A 241 -11.84 -5.12 11.44
C GLY A 241 -11.17 -5.15 10.06
N VAL A 242 -9.90 -4.82 9.95
CA VAL A 242 -9.15 -4.83 8.68
C VAL A 242 -8.69 -6.25 8.35
N THR A 243 -9.00 -6.72 7.16
CA THR A 243 -8.42 -7.96 6.65
C THR A 243 -7.07 -7.66 6.03
N LEU A 244 -5.99 -8.20 6.62
CA LEU A 244 -4.61 -7.97 6.17
C LEU A 244 -4.09 -9.14 5.34
N ARG A 245 -3.37 -8.84 4.26
CA ARG A 245 -2.52 -9.77 3.48
C ARG A 245 -1.24 -9.07 3.06
N PHE A 246 -0.27 -9.87 2.65
CA PHE A 246 1.06 -9.41 2.27
C PHE A 246 1.39 -9.69 0.82
N GLN A 247 2.22 -8.80 0.25
CA GLN A 247 2.99 -9.06 -0.95
C GLN A 247 4.47 -9.21 -0.57
N ARG A 248 5.17 -10.17 -1.17
CA ARG A 248 6.63 -10.25 -1.07
C ARG A 248 7.24 -9.34 -2.13
N THR A 249 8.03 -8.36 -1.71
CA THR A 249 8.63 -7.37 -2.60
C THR A 249 10.06 -7.71 -2.96
N ILE A 250 10.41 -7.50 -4.22
CA ILE A 250 11.76 -7.59 -4.75
C ILE A 250 12.19 -6.19 -5.21
N LEU A 251 13.37 -5.75 -4.74
CA LEU A 251 13.98 -4.51 -5.24
C LEU A 251 14.63 -4.79 -6.59
N ARG A 252 14.06 -4.19 -7.66
CA ARG A 252 14.41 -4.46 -9.06
C ARG A 252 15.85 -4.15 -9.43
N PHE A 253 16.45 -3.18 -8.75
CA PHE A 253 17.81 -2.73 -9.00
C PHE A 253 18.89 -3.58 -8.31
N ALA A 254 18.50 -4.52 -7.45
CA ALA A 254 19.46 -5.40 -6.78
C ALA A 254 20.22 -6.26 -7.79
N PRO A 255 21.55 -6.45 -7.62
CA PRO A 255 22.34 -7.27 -8.52
C PRO A 255 21.86 -8.72 -8.63
N ASP A 256 21.29 -9.26 -7.55
CA ASP A 256 20.76 -10.63 -7.44
C ASP A 256 19.23 -10.69 -7.46
N ALA A 257 18.57 -9.70 -8.10
CA ALA A 257 17.11 -9.58 -8.09
C ALA A 257 16.41 -10.82 -8.69
N GLU A 258 16.97 -11.44 -9.71
CA GLU A 258 16.45 -12.67 -10.32
C GLU A 258 16.44 -13.84 -9.32
N ALA A 259 17.54 -14.06 -8.62
CA ALA A 259 17.62 -15.10 -7.60
C ALA A 259 16.69 -14.81 -6.39
N ARG A 260 16.52 -13.54 -6.04
CA ARG A 260 15.53 -13.14 -5.01
C ARG A 260 14.11 -13.42 -5.49
N LEU A 261 13.82 -13.14 -6.75
CA LEU A 261 12.52 -13.39 -7.36
C LEU A 261 12.16 -14.89 -7.29
N GLU A 262 13.09 -15.78 -7.65
CA GLU A 262 12.90 -17.23 -7.55
C GLU A 262 12.59 -17.69 -6.12
N ARG A 263 13.35 -17.19 -5.14
CA ARG A 263 13.10 -17.49 -3.71
C ARG A 263 11.75 -16.94 -3.25
N ALA A 264 11.38 -15.73 -3.69
CA ALA A 264 10.12 -15.11 -3.32
C ALA A 264 8.91 -15.89 -3.85
N TYR A 265 8.98 -16.45 -5.06
CA TYR A 265 7.94 -17.33 -5.58
C TYR A 265 7.74 -18.56 -4.70
N ALA A 266 8.83 -19.22 -4.31
CA ALA A 266 8.76 -20.40 -3.44
C ALA A 266 8.22 -20.05 -2.04
N PHE A 267 8.64 -18.91 -1.50
CA PHE A 267 8.17 -18.42 -0.21
C PHE A 267 6.66 -18.13 -0.21
N VAL A 268 6.18 -17.37 -1.20
CA VAL A 268 4.75 -17.03 -1.30
C VAL A 268 3.91 -18.26 -1.52
N ASP A 269 4.40 -19.21 -2.32
CA ASP A 269 3.70 -20.49 -2.52
C ASP A 269 3.52 -21.30 -1.22
N ALA A 270 4.52 -21.27 -0.34
CA ALA A 270 4.50 -21.94 0.95
C ALA A 270 3.60 -21.24 2.00
N HIS A 271 3.32 -19.93 1.84
CA HIS A 271 2.65 -19.10 2.86
C HIS A 271 1.44 -18.33 2.32
N ARG A 272 0.69 -18.92 1.37
CA ARG A 272 -0.45 -18.29 0.66
C ARG A 272 -1.61 -17.84 1.56
N ASP A 273 -1.64 -18.27 2.79
CA ASP A 273 -2.62 -17.83 3.79
C ASP A 273 -2.43 -16.35 4.20
N LEU A 274 -1.19 -15.87 4.20
CA LEU A 274 -0.82 -14.49 4.52
C LEU A 274 -0.19 -13.74 3.34
N TRP A 275 0.77 -14.35 2.62
CA TRP A 275 1.39 -13.78 1.44
C TRP A 275 0.64 -14.20 0.18
N VAL A 276 -0.07 -13.27 -0.44
CA VAL A 276 -1.01 -13.56 -1.53
C VAL A 276 -0.46 -13.23 -2.91
N GLY A 277 0.67 -12.53 -2.99
CA GLY A 277 1.28 -12.13 -4.25
C GLY A 277 2.71 -11.64 -4.11
N LEU A 278 3.26 -11.28 -5.26
CA LEU A 278 4.60 -10.72 -5.41
C LEU A 278 4.50 -9.27 -5.87
N ASN A 279 5.46 -8.47 -5.42
CA ASN A 279 5.65 -7.11 -5.90
C ASN A 279 7.10 -6.90 -6.36
N MET A 280 7.30 -6.02 -7.31
CA MET A 280 8.62 -5.55 -7.71
C MET A 280 8.62 -4.02 -7.64
N ALA A 281 9.54 -3.46 -6.86
CA ALA A 281 9.61 -2.04 -6.55
C ALA A 281 11.03 -1.49 -6.74
N GLY A 282 11.18 -0.19 -6.57
CA GLY A 282 12.44 0.55 -6.60
C GLY A 282 12.59 1.42 -7.85
N ILE A 283 13.60 2.28 -7.82
CA ILE A 283 13.86 3.33 -8.80
C ILE A 283 13.79 2.80 -10.25
N GLU A 284 12.99 3.46 -11.10
CA GLU A 284 12.88 3.16 -12.54
C GLU A 284 13.95 3.85 -13.37
N GLU A 285 14.39 5.04 -12.98
CA GLU A 285 15.26 5.92 -13.76
C GLU A 285 16.66 5.36 -13.99
N ASN A 286 17.13 4.44 -13.17
CA ASN A 286 18.48 3.89 -13.29
C ASN A 286 18.62 2.78 -14.36
N GLY A 287 17.51 2.31 -14.92
CA GLY A 287 17.47 1.28 -15.95
C GLY A 287 17.85 -0.15 -15.50
N TYR A 288 18.36 -0.33 -14.28
CA TYR A 288 18.78 -1.66 -13.79
C TYR A 288 17.59 -2.61 -13.56
N GLY A 289 16.41 -2.07 -13.32
CA GLY A 289 15.19 -2.82 -13.06
C GLY A 289 14.24 -2.89 -14.23
N TYR A 290 14.69 -2.66 -15.46
CA TYR A 290 13.80 -2.66 -16.62
C TYR A 290 13.15 -4.03 -16.83
N PRO A 291 11.84 -4.10 -17.17
CA PRO A 291 11.10 -5.36 -17.23
C PRO A 291 11.72 -6.46 -18.08
N SER A 292 12.35 -6.10 -19.22
CA SER A 292 12.98 -7.09 -20.11
C SER A 292 14.09 -7.92 -19.43
N ARG A 293 14.77 -7.38 -18.41
CA ARG A 293 15.76 -8.09 -17.61
C ARG A 293 15.16 -9.35 -16.96
N PHE A 294 13.91 -9.29 -16.56
CA PHE A 294 13.26 -10.33 -15.76
C PHE A 294 12.40 -11.30 -16.59
N LEU A 295 12.31 -11.09 -17.90
CA LEU A 295 11.37 -11.83 -18.75
C LEU A 295 11.54 -13.36 -18.66
N ASP A 296 12.77 -13.86 -18.71
CA ASP A 296 13.04 -15.30 -18.67
C ASP A 296 12.79 -15.88 -17.27
N THR A 297 13.14 -15.14 -16.21
CA THR A 297 12.87 -15.55 -14.83
C THR A 297 11.37 -15.62 -14.58
N PHE A 298 10.60 -14.59 -14.96
CA PHE A 298 9.14 -14.61 -14.81
C PHE A 298 8.49 -15.70 -15.65
N ARG A 299 8.94 -15.93 -16.87
CA ARG A 299 8.43 -17.03 -17.72
C ARG A 299 8.62 -18.38 -17.03
N THR A 300 9.80 -18.63 -16.49
CA THR A 300 10.12 -19.87 -15.76
C THR A 300 9.27 -19.99 -14.49
N MET A 301 9.23 -18.96 -13.69
CA MET A 301 8.49 -18.98 -12.42
C MET A 301 6.98 -19.09 -12.63
N ARG A 302 6.40 -18.41 -13.60
CA ARG A 302 4.98 -18.51 -13.91
C ARG A 302 4.59 -19.89 -14.47
N SER A 303 5.49 -20.55 -15.19
CA SER A 303 5.28 -21.95 -15.58
C SER A 303 5.22 -22.87 -14.36
N ARG A 304 6.08 -22.64 -13.37
CA ARG A 304 6.15 -23.42 -12.13
C ARG A 304 5.06 -23.07 -11.12
N TYR A 305 4.69 -21.80 -11.03
CA TYR A 305 3.71 -21.24 -10.08
C TYR A 305 2.61 -20.44 -10.81
N PRO A 306 1.76 -21.08 -11.63
CA PRO A 306 0.88 -20.39 -12.58
C PRO A 306 -0.24 -19.55 -11.94
N THR A 307 -0.48 -19.72 -10.64
CA THR A 307 -1.56 -19.06 -9.91
C THR A 307 -1.10 -17.96 -8.97
N LEU A 308 0.22 -17.70 -8.89
CA LEU A 308 0.73 -16.59 -8.10
C LEU A 308 0.49 -15.26 -8.82
N ALA A 309 -0.07 -14.31 -8.10
CA ALA A 309 -0.44 -13.01 -8.61
C ALA A 309 0.73 -12.00 -8.51
N LEU A 310 0.74 -11.03 -9.41
CA LEU A 310 1.81 -10.05 -9.54
C LEU A 310 1.24 -8.63 -9.55
N SER A 311 1.73 -7.78 -8.65
CA SER A 311 1.66 -6.33 -8.73
C SER A 311 3.06 -5.78 -8.94
N ILE A 312 3.27 -4.92 -9.91
CA ILE A 312 4.60 -4.40 -10.24
C ILE A 312 4.50 -2.88 -10.37
N HIS A 313 5.39 -2.15 -9.68
CA HIS A 313 5.58 -0.72 -9.90
C HIS A 313 6.02 -0.49 -11.34
N ALA A 314 5.28 0.32 -12.07
CA ALA A 314 5.62 0.63 -13.45
C ALA A 314 4.99 1.97 -13.88
N GLY A 315 5.81 2.78 -14.57
CA GLY A 315 5.37 4.08 -15.04
C GLY A 315 5.11 5.07 -13.91
N GLU A 316 5.83 4.96 -12.81
CA GLU A 316 5.81 5.94 -11.73
C GLU A 316 6.47 7.24 -12.19
N MET A 317 7.59 7.14 -12.91
CA MET A 317 8.23 8.28 -13.51
C MET A 317 7.40 8.87 -14.67
N ASP A 318 7.56 10.19 -14.86
CA ASP A 318 6.85 10.93 -15.91
C ASP A 318 7.42 10.71 -17.33
N GLY A 319 8.46 9.93 -17.50
CA GLY A 319 9.10 9.67 -18.79
C GLY A 319 8.20 8.95 -19.77
N PRO A 320 8.34 9.23 -21.10
CA PRO A 320 7.60 8.53 -22.14
C PRO A 320 8.30 7.21 -22.48
N ASP A 321 8.26 6.26 -21.59
CA ASP A 321 8.78 4.93 -21.83
C ASP A 321 7.64 3.89 -21.96
N ARG A 322 8.04 2.65 -22.25
CA ARG A 322 7.11 1.53 -22.38
C ARG A 322 7.10 0.65 -21.12
N HIS A 323 7.48 1.18 -19.99
CA HIS A 323 7.67 0.41 -18.78
C HIS A 323 6.39 -0.31 -18.37
N VAL A 324 5.23 0.36 -18.40
CA VAL A 324 3.92 -0.27 -18.11
C VAL A 324 3.65 -1.41 -19.09
N ARG A 325 3.80 -1.16 -20.41
CA ARG A 325 3.60 -2.16 -21.46
C ARG A 325 4.48 -3.39 -21.28
N ASP A 326 5.77 -3.16 -21.05
CA ASP A 326 6.74 -4.26 -20.93
C ASP A 326 6.55 -5.02 -19.62
N THR A 327 6.05 -4.36 -18.57
CA THR A 327 5.64 -4.99 -17.30
C THR A 327 4.44 -5.94 -17.48
N LEU A 328 3.50 -5.63 -18.38
CA LEU A 328 2.41 -6.55 -18.71
C LEU A 328 2.90 -7.86 -19.32
N LEU A 329 4.03 -7.84 -20.04
CA LEU A 329 4.65 -9.06 -20.60
C LEU A 329 5.15 -10.00 -19.48
N LEU A 330 5.53 -9.46 -18.33
CA LEU A 330 5.90 -10.25 -17.15
C LEU A 330 4.68 -10.95 -16.52
N GLY A 331 3.46 -10.50 -16.86
CA GLY A 331 2.19 -11.04 -16.40
C GLY A 331 1.61 -10.36 -15.18
N ALA A 332 1.99 -9.12 -14.93
CA ALA A 332 1.36 -8.31 -13.90
C ALA A 332 -0.15 -8.16 -14.16
N THR A 333 -0.95 -8.28 -13.12
CA THR A 333 -2.40 -8.03 -13.13
C THR A 333 -2.77 -6.76 -12.38
N ARG A 334 -1.79 -6.14 -11.72
CA ARG A 334 -1.86 -4.79 -11.17
C ARG A 334 -0.58 -4.04 -11.48
N ILE A 335 -0.72 -2.75 -11.72
CA ILE A 335 0.36 -1.81 -12.02
C ILE A 335 0.40 -0.77 -10.90
N GLY A 336 1.50 -0.69 -10.16
CA GLY A 336 1.73 0.39 -9.20
C GLY A 336 1.98 1.70 -9.92
N HIS A 337 1.36 2.78 -9.49
CA HIS A 337 1.39 4.15 -10.00
C HIS A 337 0.83 4.35 -11.41
N GLY A 338 1.46 3.81 -12.45
CA GLY A 338 0.99 3.89 -13.82
C GLY A 338 0.87 5.31 -14.40
N VAL A 339 1.60 6.30 -13.87
CA VAL A 339 1.50 7.73 -14.25
C VAL A 339 1.71 7.92 -15.76
N ASN A 340 2.70 7.25 -16.33
CA ASN A 340 3.02 7.41 -17.74
C ASN A 340 2.19 6.55 -18.70
N LEU A 341 1.25 5.73 -18.21
CA LEU A 341 0.37 4.91 -19.06
C LEU A 341 -0.41 5.77 -20.08
N ILE A 342 -0.79 6.98 -19.71
CA ILE A 342 -1.48 7.93 -20.60
C ILE A 342 -0.67 8.25 -21.87
N LYS A 343 0.64 8.04 -21.85
CA LYS A 343 1.55 8.29 -22.99
C LYS A 343 1.71 7.10 -23.92
N ASP A 344 1.13 5.94 -23.57
CA ASP A 344 1.07 4.73 -24.43
C ASP A 344 -0.40 4.38 -24.73
N PRO A 345 -0.99 5.01 -25.76
CA PRO A 345 -2.41 4.85 -26.08
C PRO A 345 -2.80 3.42 -26.44
N ASP A 346 -1.89 2.62 -27.02
CA ASP A 346 -2.17 1.23 -27.37
C ASP A 346 -2.34 0.38 -26.11
N THR A 347 -1.45 0.55 -25.15
CA THR A 347 -1.52 -0.15 -23.85
C THR A 347 -2.72 0.34 -23.03
N LEU A 348 -2.98 1.63 -23.03
CA LEU A 348 -4.17 2.21 -22.37
C LEU A 348 -5.46 1.61 -22.93
N LEU A 349 -5.61 1.58 -24.26
CA LEU A 349 -6.78 1.01 -24.93
C LEU A 349 -6.94 -0.50 -24.63
N LEU A 350 -5.85 -1.26 -24.60
CA LEU A 350 -5.85 -2.67 -24.19
C LEU A 350 -6.39 -2.85 -22.77
N MET A 351 -5.94 -2.02 -21.84
CA MET A 351 -6.36 -2.08 -20.43
C MET A 351 -7.82 -1.69 -20.26
N GLN A 352 -8.30 -0.65 -20.98
CA GLN A 352 -9.69 -0.24 -21.01
C GLN A 352 -10.61 -1.37 -21.50
N GLN A 353 -10.27 -2.00 -22.62
CA GLN A 353 -11.11 -3.04 -23.23
C GLN A 353 -11.12 -4.34 -22.43
N THR A 354 -9.99 -4.73 -21.85
CA THR A 354 -9.88 -6.00 -21.13
C THR A 354 -10.37 -5.90 -19.70
N ARG A 355 -10.21 -4.75 -19.02
CA ARG A 355 -10.52 -4.49 -17.61
C ARG A 355 -9.89 -5.53 -16.66
N ARG A 356 -8.77 -6.14 -17.06
CA ARG A 356 -8.11 -7.23 -16.31
C ARG A 356 -6.94 -6.76 -15.46
N VAL A 357 -6.45 -5.58 -15.73
CA VAL A 357 -5.30 -4.98 -15.04
C VAL A 357 -5.78 -3.71 -14.34
N LEU A 358 -5.55 -3.65 -13.03
CA LEU A 358 -5.87 -2.49 -12.21
C LEU A 358 -4.65 -1.59 -12.08
N VAL A 359 -4.85 -0.28 -12.09
CA VAL A 359 -3.82 0.71 -11.75
C VAL A 359 -3.99 1.16 -10.30
N GLU A 360 -2.93 1.03 -9.52
CA GLU A 360 -2.85 1.40 -8.11
C GLU A 360 -2.41 2.87 -8.01
N ILE A 361 -3.35 3.79 -7.79
CA ILE A 361 -3.11 5.24 -7.80
C ILE A 361 -2.62 5.74 -6.45
N ASN A 362 -1.54 6.51 -6.43
CA ASN A 362 -0.87 7.05 -5.24
C ASN A 362 -0.66 8.57 -5.40
N LEU A 363 -1.70 9.39 -5.21
CA LEU A 363 -1.68 10.82 -5.56
C LEU A 363 -0.64 11.60 -4.74
N ILE A 364 -0.64 11.41 -3.42
CA ILE A 364 0.24 12.13 -2.50
C ILE A 364 1.70 11.77 -2.75
N SER A 365 1.99 10.48 -2.93
CA SER A 365 3.32 9.98 -3.30
C SER A 365 3.81 10.62 -4.59
N ASN A 366 3.01 10.56 -5.65
CA ASN A 366 3.38 11.10 -6.96
C ASN A 366 3.67 12.62 -6.90
N ARG A 367 2.97 13.35 -6.04
CA ARG A 367 3.25 14.76 -5.79
C ARG A 367 4.56 14.97 -5.03
N LEU A 368 4.74 14.29 -3.89
CA LEU A 368 5.87 14.51 -2.99
C LEU A 368 7.20 14.05 -3.60
N LEU A 369 7.17 12.98 -4.38
CA LEU A 369 8.32 12.52 -5.14
C LEU A 369 8.58 13.35 -6.41
N GLY A 370 7.69 14.31 -6.73
CA GLY A 370 7.87 15.20 -7.86
C GLY A 370 7.63 14.56 -9.23
N TYR A 371 7.00 13.38 -9.29
CA TYR A 371 6.58 12.76 -10.56
C TYR A 371 5.40 13.50 -11.18
N VAL A 372 4.46 13.96 -10.36
CA VAL A 372 3.33 14.81 -10.74
C VAL A 372 3.23 15.99 -9.75
N PRO A 373 4.09 17.01 -9.88
CA PRO A 373 4.12 18.15 -8.94
C PRO A 373 2.79 18.91 -8.88
N ASP A 374 2.11 19.04 -10.01
CA ASP A 374 0.76 19.59 -10.14
C ASP A 374 -0.24 18.46 -10.30
N LEU A 375 -0.91 18.08 -9.21
CA LEU A 375 -1.89 16.99 -9.22
C LEU A 375 -3.08 17.24 -10.12
N SER A 376 -3.40 18.49 -10.50
CA SER A 376 -4.47 18.77 -11.46
C SER A 376 -4.21 18.16 -12.84
N ARG A 377 -2.95 17.80 -13.10
CA ARG A 377 -2.50 17.15 -14.35
C ARG A 377 -2.33 15.63 -14.21
N HIS A 378 -2.68 15.07 -13.06
CA HIS A 378 -2.58 13.61 -12.85
C HIS A 378 -3.55 12.86 -13.76
N PRO A 379 -3.13 11.81 -14.48
CA PRO A 379 -3.97 11.10 -15.46
C PRO A 379 -5.07 10.22 -14.84
N PHE A 380 -5.11 10.11 -13.53
CA PHE A 380 -6.06 9.26 -12.79
C PHE A 380 -7.52 9.42 -13.21
N PRO A 381 -8.10 10.65 -13.35
CA PRO A 381 -9.50 10.79 -13.74
C PRO A 381 -9.78 10.25 -15.14
N GLU A 382 -8.79 10.35 -16.04
CA GLU A 382 -8.91 9.82 -17.39
C GLU A 382 -8.97 8.29 -17.38
N TYR A 383 -8.15 7.64 -16.59
CA TYR A 383 -8.19 6.17 -16.43
C TYR A 383 -9.55 5.72 -15.88
N LEU A 384 -10.00 6.33 -14.78
CA LEU A 384 -11.27 6.01 -14.15
C LEU A 384 -12.46 6.17 -15.12
N ARG A 385 -12.56 7.32 -15.77
CA ARG A 385 -13.70 7.71 -16.62
C ARG A 385 -13.72 6.99 -17.96
N THR A 386 -12.58 6.49 -18.41
CA THR A 386 -12.50 5.68 -19.64
C THR A 386 -12.59 4.18 -19.38
N GLY A 387 -12.71 3.76 -18.12
CA GLY A 387 -13.01 2.40 -17.73
C GLY A 387 -11.82 1.50 -17.48
N VAL A 388 -10.62 2.06 -17.28
CA VAL A 388 -9.50 1.31 -16.66
C VAL A 388 -9.84 1.13 -15.19
N PRO A 389 -9.78 -0.10 -14.64
CA PRO A 389 -9.94 -0.32 -13.20
C PRO A 389 -8.85 0.42 -12.43
N VAL A 390 -9.24 1.19 -11.41
CA VAL A 390 -8.30 1.93 -10.56
C VAL A 390 -8.73 1.87 -9.09
N CYS A 391 -7.79 2.05 -8.17
CA CYS A 391 -8.08 2.30 -6.76
C CYS A 391 -7.06 3.31 -6.19
N LEU A 392 -7.48 4.04 -5.16
CA LEU A 392 -6.58 4.91 -4.41
C LEU A 392 -5.83 4.09 -3.37
N ASN A 393 -4.58 4.45 -3.12
CA ASN A 393 -3.71 3.77 -2.18
C ASN A 393 -2.79 4.78 -1.49
N THR A 394 -2.17 4.36 -0.39
CA THR A 394 -1.41 5.29 0.48
C THR A 394 0.09 5.21 0.34
N ASP A 395 0.61 4.18 -0.33
CA ASP A 395 2.04 3.97 -0.55
C ASP A 395 2.85 4.01 0.77
N ASP A 396 3.74 4.97 0.96
CA ASP A 396 4.55 5.18 2.17
C ASP A 396 3.91 6.21 3.11
N ARG A 397 2.64 6.03 3.49
CA ARG A 397 1.82 7.01 4.24
C ARG A 397 2.47 7.58 5.50
N GLY A 398 3.33 6.82 6.18
CA GLY A 398 4.06 7.27 7.36
C GLY A 398 5.14 8.30 7.00
N MET A 399 5.82 8.09 5.88
CA MET A 399 6.83 9.01 5.35
C MET A 399 6.19 10.24 4.72
N TRP A 400 5.01 10.10 4.12
CA TRP A 400 4.21 11.23 3.62
C TRP A 400 3.54 12.02 4.76
N ASP A 401 3.49 11.47 5.96
CA ASP A 401 2.75 11.99 7.11
C ASP A 401 1.27 12.22 6.75
N SER A 402 0.68 11.25 6.03
CA SER A 402 -0.67 11.26 5.46
C SER A 402 -1.49 10.04 5.88
N ASN A 403 -2.73 9.96 5.39
CA ASN A 403 -3.62 8.84 5.59
C ASN A 403 -4.48 8.55 4.34
N MET A 404 -5.31 7.50 4.37
CA MET A 404 -6.19 7.14 3.26
C MET A 404 -7.26 8.20 2.99
N THR A 405 -7.72 8.89 4.03
CA THR A 405 -8.68 9.98 3.90
C THR A 405 -8.08 11.17 3.15
N ASP A 406 -6.78 11.43 3.30
CA ASP A 406 -6.06 12.47 2.55
C ASP A 406 -6.06 12.17 1.05
N GLU A 407 -5.89 10.90 0.65
CA GLU A 407 -5.98 10.49 -0.76
C GLU A 407 -7.39 10.74 -1.32
N TYR A 408 -8.43 10.29 -0.60
CA TYR A 408 -9.82 10.53 -1.01
C TYR A 408 -10.20 12.00 -1.00
N TYR A 409 -9.77 12.77 0.00
CA TYR A 409 -10.02 14.20 0.06
C TYR A 409 -9.37 14.93 -1.12
N THR A 410 -8.11 14.59 -1.43
CA THR A 410 -7.41 15.10 -2.61
C THR A 410 -8.18 14.77 -3.89
N ALA A 411 -8.58 13.51 -4.06
CA ALA A 411 -9.26 13.06 -5.26
C ALA A 411 -10.64 13.73 -5.44
N VAL A 412 -11.44 13.80 -4.38
CA VAL A 412 -12.79 14.39 -4.42
C VAL A 412 -12.73 15.89 -4.70
N THR A 413 -11.85 16.62 -4.00
CA THR A 413 -11.78 18.08 -4.12
C THR A 413 -11.12 18.54 -5.43
N LEU A 414 -10.14 17.79 -5.94
CA LEU A 414 -9.39 18.20 -7.12
C LEU A 414 -10.06 17.72 -8.42
N PHE A 415 -10.63 16.52 -8.43
CA PHE A 415 -11.16 15.90 -9.64
C PHE A 415 -12.67 15.82 -9.67
N HIS A 416 -13.36 16.31 -8.63
CA HIS A 416 -14.83 16.36 -8.54
C HIS A 416 -15.46 14.98 -8.78
N LEU A 417 -14.98 13.98 -8.03
CA LEU A 417 -15.48 12.61 -8.16
C LEU A 417 -16.93 12.51 -7.74
N SER A 418 -17.70 11.74 -8.50
CA SER A 418 -19.06 11.35 -8.13
C SER A 418 -19.04 10.24 -7.07
N TRP A 419 -20.19 10.03 -6.41
CA TRP A 419 -20.34 8.92 -5.47
C TRP A 419 -20.12 7.57 -6.12
N GLU A 420 -20.62 7.39 -7.32
CA GLU A 420 -20.48 6.18 -8.13
C GLU A 420 -19.01 5.90 -8.48
N GLU A 421 -18.24 6.93 -8.81
CA GLU A 421 -16.79 6.80 -9.07
C GLU A 421 -16.05 6.35 -7.81
N ILE A 422 -16.38 6.91 -6.65
CA ILE A 422 -15.81 6.50 -5.35
C ILE A 422 -16.14 5.04 -5.04
N LEU A 423 -17.40 4.63 -5.20
CA LEU A 423 -17.82 3.25 -4.97
C LEU A 423 -17.18 2.28 -5.98
N ALA A 424 -17.02 2.70 -7.24
CA ALA A 424 -16.34 1.88 -8.25
C ALA A 424 -14.90 1.59 -7.84
N MET A 425 -14.14 2.59 -7.38
CA MET A 425 -12.78 2.39 -6.89
C MET A 425 -12.71 1.45 -5.68
N GLY A 426 -13.64 1.60 -4.73
CA GLY A 426 -13.74 0.70 -3.58
C GLY A 426 -14.01 -0.75 -3.98
N ARG A 427 -14.92 -0.97 -4.94
CA ARG A 427 -15.22 -2.30 -5.51
C ARG A 427 -14.03 -2.85 -6.28
N ASP A 428 -13.41 -2.05 -7.14
CA ASP A 428 -12.27 -2.46 -7.96
C ASP A 428 -11.08 -2.86 -7.08
N SER A 429 -10.81 -2.15 -5.97
CA SER A 429 -9.75 -2.53 -5.03
C SER A 429 -9.98 -3.93 -4.45
N LEU A 430 -11.20 -4.26 -4.05
CA LEU A 430 -11.54 -5.57 -3.51
C LEU A 430 -11.58 -6.66 -4.60
N ALA A 431 -12.12 -6.33 -5.79
CA ALA A 431 -12.21 -7.26 -6.91
C ALA A 431 -10.84 -7.68 -7.46
N HIS A 432 -9.86 -6.77 -7.42
CA HIS A 432 -8.49 -7.03 -7.88
C HIS A 432 -7.52 -7.43 -6.75
N SER A 433 -8.00 -7.55 -5.50
CA SER A 433 -7.20 -8.13 -4.41
C SER A 433 -6.72 -9.55 -4.75
N PHE A 434 -5.59 -9.97 -4.20
CA PHE A 434 -5.01 -11.29 -4.50
C PHE A 434 -5.50 -12.42 -3.58
N VAL A 435 -6.49 -12.11 -2.74
CA VAL A 435 -7.09 -13.13 -1.85
C VAL A 435 -7.88 -14.19 -2.62
N GLN A 436 -8.12 -15.31 -1.96
CA GLN A 436 -8.96 -16.40 -2.49
C GLN A 436 -10.38 -15.90 -2.79
N PRO A 437 -11.07 -16.49 -3.79
CA PRO A 437 -12.39 -16.02 -4.24
C PRO A 437 -13.43 -15.90 -3.11
N GLU A 438 -13.40 -16.81 -2.14
CA GLU A 438 -14.35 -16.81 -1.02
C GLU A 438 -14.10 -15.65 -0.05
N VAL A 439 -12.83 -15.28 0.16
CA VAL A 439 -12.44 -14.11 0.96
C VAL A 439 -12.88 -12.85 0.24
N LYS A 440 -12.60 -12.77 -1.06
CA LYS A 440 -13.00 -11.64 -1.92
C LYS A 440 -14.50 -11.41 -1.90
N ALA A 441 -15.30 -12.47 -2.04
CA ALA A 441 -16.76 -12.39 -1.98
C ALA A 441 -17.25 -11.84 -0.63
N ARG A 442 -16.66 -12.27 0.48
CA ARG A 442 -16.99 -11.74 1.82
C ARG A 442 -16.62 -10.26 1.98
N LEU A 443 -15.46 -9.85 1.48
CA LEU A 443 -15.01 -8.46 1.53
C LEU A 443 -15.94 -7.55 0.72
N LEU A 444 -16.32 -7.96 -0.49
CA LEU A 444 -17.27 -7.21 -1.32
C LEU A 444 -18.65 -7.12 -0.65
N ALA A 445 -19.17 -8.23 -0.13
CA ALA A 445 -20.46 -8.24 0.55
C ALA A 445 -20.47 -7.33 1.79
N ARG A 446 -19.38 -7.32 2.58
CA ARG A 446 -19.21 -6.42 3.72
C ARG A 446 -19.16 -4.98 3.27
N PHE A 447 -18.36 -4.65 2.27
CA PHE A 447 -18.25 -3.29 1.72
C PHE A 447 -19.62 -2.75 1.30
N GLU A 448 -20.41 -3.55 0.56
CA GLU A 448 -21.77 -3.13 0.17
C GLU A 448 -22.71 -2.88 1.38
N GLN A 449 -22.57 -3.67 2.45
CA GLN A 449 -23.35 -3.46 3.69
C GLN A 449 -22.91 -2.19 4.42
N ASP A 450 -21.60 -1.93 4.49
CA ASP A 450 -21.03 -0.74 5.12
C ASP A 450 -21.45 0.52 4.33
N VAL A 451 -21.39 0.48 3.00
CA VAL A 451 -21.88 1.54 2.10
C VAL A 451 -23.36 1.80 2.33
N ALA A 452 -24.20 0.76 2.31
CA ALA A 452 -25.64 0.94 2.53
C ALA A 452 -25.95 1.52 3.93
N THR A 453 -25.15 1.23 4.93
CA THR A 453 -25.27 1.78 6.29
C THR A 453 -24.89 3.27 6.29
N PHE A 454 -23.80 3.60 5.63
CA PHE A 454 -23.32 4.98 5.46
C PHE A 454 -24.36 5.84 4.71
N GLU A 455 -24.85 5.35 3.56
CA GLU A 455 -25.89 6.03 2.76
C GLU A 455 -27.19 6.28 3.56
N ARG A 456 -27.64 5.29 4.34
CA ARG A 456 -28.78 5.48 5.24
C ARG A 456 -28.53 6.55 6.29
N ARG A 457 -27.33 6.54 6.92
CA ARG A 457 -26.96 7.51 7.95
C ARG A 457 -27.02 8.94 7.42
N TYR A 458 -26.41 9.20 6.29
CA TYR A 458 -26.29 10.54 5.71
C TYR A 458 -27.44 10.92 4.74
N GLY A 459 -28.25 9.95 4.33
CA GLY A 459 -29.42 10.14 3.46
C GLY A 459 -30.73 10.39 4.19
N ALA A 460 -30.83 9.99 5.47
CA ALA A 460 -32.10 10.01 6.21
C ALA A 460 -32.58 11.39 6.67
N SER A 461 -31.69 12.40 6.70
CA SER A 461 -32.01 13.77 7.18
C SER A 461 -31.85 14.81 6.06
N THR A 462 -32.06 16.10 6.34
CA THR A 462 -31.67 17.20 5.44
C THR A 462 -30.15 17.27 5.26
N VAL A 463 -29.64 18.03 4.27
CA VAL A 463 -28.19 18.22 4.11
C VAL A 463 -27.58 18.81 5.37
N ASP A 464 -28.23 19.86 5.94
CA ASP A 464 -27.79 20.46 7.21
C ASP A 464 -27.78 19.44 8.35
N GLY A 465 -28.78 18.55 8.41
CA GLY A 465 -28.83 17.49 9.41
C GLY A 465 -27.69 16.48 9.25
N ALA A 466 -27.35 16.11 8.01
CA ALA A 466 -26.20 15.25 7.72
C ALA A 466 -24.88 15.93 8.12
N LEU A 467 -24.69 17.20 7.75
CA LEU A 467 -23.51 17.99 8.13
C LEU A 467 -23.40 18.18 9.64
N GLY A 468 -24.53 18.42 10.32
CA GLY A 468 -24.60 18.51 11.79
C GLY A 468 -24.19 17.21 12.49
N SER A 469 -24.54 16.04 11.91
CA SER A 469 -24.17 14.72 12.47
C SER A 469 -22.67 14.44 12.46
N LEU A 470 -21.91 15.13 11.59
CA LEU A 470 -20.44 15.03 11.51
C LEU A 470 -19.75 15.54 12.79
N ALA A 471 -20.41 16.33 13.61
CA ALA A 471 -19.87 16.75 14.91
C ALA A 471 -19.53 15.59 15.85
N SER A 472 -20.08 14.39 15.62
CA SER A 472 -19.75 13.16 16.36
C SER A 472 -18.55 12.39 15.79
N VAL A 473 -18.15 12.65 14.55
CA VAL A 473 -16.99 12.02 13.92
C VAL A 473 -15.71 12.64 14.49
N ARG A 474 -14.71 11.83 14.72
CA ARG A 474 -13.41 12.27 15.25
C ARG A 474 -12.32 11.92 14.25
N PRO A 475 -12.15 12.71 13.17
CA PRO A 475 -11.11 12.45 12.19
C PRO A 475 -9.73 12.60 12.81
N VAL A 476 -8.79 11.80 12.31
CA VAL A 476 -7.36 11.99 12.59
C VAL A 476 -6.71 12.62 11.36
N ALA A 477 -6.23 13.84 11.50
CA ALA A 477 -5.43 14.51 10.48
C ALA A 477 -3.95 14.46 10.86
N TYR A 478 -3.13 14.04 9.91
CA TYR A 478 -1.68 14.01 10.09
C TYR A 478 -1.03 15.26 9.50
N GLY A 479 0.30 15.32 9.49
CA GLY A 479 1.02 16.53 9.09
C GLY A 479 0.77 16.93 7.63
N TYR A 480 0.50 15.98 6.72
CA TYR A 480 0.14 16.33 5.35
C TYR A 480 -1.13 17.18 5.31
N ALA A 481 -2.21 16.75 5.94
CA ALA A 481 -3.46 17.49 6.00
C ALA A 481 -3.31 18.83 6.74
N LYS A 482 -2.52 18.85 7.82
CA LYS A 482 -2.22 20.09 8.56
C LYS A 482 -1.49 21.12 7.69
N ARG A 483 -0.46 20.70 6.94
CA ARG A 483 0.34 21.57 6.09
C ARG A 483 -0.42 22.07 4.85
N ASN A 484 -1.20 21.21 4.22
CA ASN A 484 -1.84 21.53 2.95
C ASN A 484 -3.22 22.18 3.11
N TRP A 485 -3.97 21.85 4.19
CA TRP A 485 -5.37 22.28 4.36
C TRP A 485 -5.64 22.96 5.72
N GLY A 486 -4.66 23.00 6.61
CA GLY A 486 -4.80 23.61 7.94
C GLY A 486 -5.67 22.78 8.89
N PHE A 487 -5.91 21.49 8.63
CA PHE A 487 -6.75 20.67 9.48
C PHE A 487 -6.04 20.31 10.78
N ASP A 488 -6.68 20.60 11.89
CA ASP A 488 -6.30 20.16 13.23
C ASP A 488 -7.56 19.79 14.00
N PHE A 489 -7.81 18.49 14.15
CA PHE A 489 -8.99 17.93 14.79
C PHE A 489 -8.71 17.51 16.25
N ASN A 490 -7.58 17.93 16.84
CA ASN A 490 -7.17 17.59 18.20
C ASN A 490 -7.91 18.40 19.25
#